data_6e646f67a315c5bdae89969c74d4d535
#
_entry.id   6e646f67a315c5bdae89969c74d4d535
#
_cell.length_a   1.000
_cell.length_b   1.000
_cell.length_c   1.000
_cell.angle_alpha   90.00
_cell.angle_beta   90.00
_cell.angle_gamma   90.00
#
_symmetry.space_group_name_H-M   'P 1'
#
loop_
_entity.id
_entity.type
_entity.pdbx_description
1 polymer ?
#
loop_
_entity_poly.entity_id
_entity_poly.type
_entity_poly.pdbx_seq_one_letter_code
_entity_poly.pdbx_strand_id
1 'polypeptide(L)'
;KKIAEKLTFYKAKNIVVDPVMVATSGSKLISDDAIETLKNNLFSLATVLTPNIPEAEVISEMKITNEDEMIEASKIISEKYNCAVLLKGGHKVNDANDLLYRNGSYKWFYGKRIDNPNTHGTGCTLSSAIASNLAKGYDLDTSVSRSKEYISGALGAMLDLGKGSGPMNHGFDISSDY
;
A
#
# COMPACT_ATOMS: atom_id res chain seq x y z
N LYS A 1 -2.94 -7.47 -18.22
CA LYS A 1 -3.14 -8.83 -18.78
C LYS A 1 -1.84 -9.64 -18.73
N LYS A 2 -0.76 -9.25 -19.42
CA LYS A 2 0.51 -10.03 -19.47
C LYS A 2 1.13 -10.32 -18.10
N ILE A 3 1.10 -9.38 -17.17
CA ILE A 3 1.57 -9.60 -15.79
C ILE A 3 0.77 -10.73 -15.13
N ALA A 4 -0.56 -10.66 -15.17
CA ALA A 4 -1.43 -11.68 -14.59
C ALA A 4 -1.19 -13.07 -15.21
N GLU A 5 -1.09 -13.17 -16.54
CA GLU A 5 -0.74 -14.41 -17.25
C GLU A 5 0.58 -15.01 -16.72
N LYS A 6 1.62 -14.18 -16.52
CA LYS A 6 2.92 -14.66 -16.06
C LYS A 6 2.90 -15.07 -14.58
N LEU A 7 2.24 -14.28 -13.72
CA LEU A 7 2.07 -14.65 -12.32
C LEU A 7 1.35 -15.99 -12.18
N THR A 8 0.29 -16.21 -12.95
CA THR A 8 -0.43 -17.48 -12.96
C THR A 8 0.42 -18.62 -13.52
N PHE A 9 1.12 -18.39 -14.65
CA PHE A 9 1.98 -19.40 -15.27
C PHE A 9 3.09 -19.89 -14.33
N TYR A 10 3.75 -18.97 -13.63
CA TYR A 10 4.81 -19.30 -12.67
C TYR A 10 4.29 -19.66 -11.28
N LYS A 11 2.97 -19.70 -11.08
CA LYS A 11 2.34 -19.95 -9.76
C LYS A 11 2.95 -19.07 -8.66
N ALA A 12 3.15 -17.79 -8.99
CA ALA A 12 3.75 -16.83 -8.07
C ALA A 12 2.96 -16.76 -6.77
N LYS A 13 3.68 -16.63 -5.65
CA LYS A 13 3.13 -16.48 -4.31
C LYS A 13 3.52 -15.10 -3.75
N ASN A 14 2.90 -14.72 -2.63
CA ASN A 14 3.23 -13.48 -1.92
C ASN A 14 3.11 -12.24 -2.83
N ILE A 15 2.05 -12.20 -3.64
CA ILE A 15 1.82 -11.11 -4.58
C ILE A 15 1.26 -9.90 -3.83
N VAL A 16 2.01 -8.82 -3.81
CA VAL A 16 1.57 -7.52 -3.29
C VAL A 16 1.23 -6.62 -4.46
N VAL A 17 0.01 -6.09 -4.48
CA VAL A 17 -0.45 -5.20 -5.55
C VAL A 17 -0.75 -3.82 -4.97
N ASP A 18 0.07 -2.83 -5.35
CA ASP A 18 -0.24 -1.42 -5.14
C ASP A 18 -1.00 -0.93 -6.38
N PRO A 19 -2.27 -0.52 -6.27
CA PRO A 19 -3.11 -0.24 -7.44
C PRO A 19 -2.59 0.89 -8.32
N VAL A 20 -2.06 1.97 -7.71
CA VAL A 20 -1.52 3.18 -8.37
C VAL A 20 -2.46 3.70 -9.47
N MET A 21 -3.74 3.84 -9.13
CA MET A 21 -4.80 4.32 -10.05
C MET A 21 -5.12 5.78 -9.88
N VAL A 22 -5.06 6.25 -8.64
CA VAL A 22 -5.44 7.60 -8.24
C VAL A 22 -4.40 8.14 -7.26
N ALA A 23 -3.87 9.33 -7.56
CA ALA A 23 -2.96 10.02 -6.64
C ALA A 23 -3.70 10.38 -5.35
N THR A 24 -2.95 10.56 -4.26
CA THR A 24 -3.50 11.04 -2.98
C THR A 24 -4.23 12.39 -3.12
N SER A 25 -3.84 13.19 -4.11
CA SER A 25 -4.53 14.44 -4.50
C SER A 25 -5.91 14.22 -5.16
N GLY A 26 -6.27 12.99 -5.50
CA GLY A 26 -7.49 12.64 -6.24
C GLY A 26 -7.33 12.65 -7.76
N SER A 27 -6.15 12.96 -8.28
CA SER A 27 -5.92 12.97 -9.73
C SER A 27 -5.81 11.54 -10.27
N LYS A 28 -6.53 11.23 -11.34
CA LYS A 28 -6.48 9.95 -12.02
C LYS A 28 -5.14 9.76 -12.72
N LEU A 29 -4.49 8.62 -12.49
CA LEU A 29 -3.16 8.30 -13.02
C LEU A 29 -3.20 7.36 -14.24
N ILE A 30 -4.27 6.58 -14.38
CA ILE A 30 -4.45 5.62 -15.48
C ILE A 30 -5.87 5.72 -16.06
N SER A 31 -6.07 5.19 -17.27
CA SER A 31 -7.37 5.17 -17.95
C SER A 31 -8.36 4.22 -17.28
N ASP A 32 -9.67 4.41 -17.54
CA ASP A 32 -10.73 3.53 -17.02
C ASP A 32 -10.56 2.08 -17.48
N ASP A 33 -10.20 1.87 -18.74
CA ASP A 33 -9.93 0.54 -19.30
C ASP A 33 -8.77 -0.17 -18.58
N ALA A 34 -7.76 0.60 -18.14
CA ALA A 34 -6.65 0.07 -17.37
C ALA A 34 -7.09 -0.30 -15.95
N ILE A 35 -7.93 0.52 -15.31
CA ILE A 35 -8.53 0.22 -14.00
C ILE A 35 -9.34 -1.07 -14.07
N GLU A 36 -10.23 -1.20 -15.04
CA GLU A 36 -11.03 -2.41 -15.23
C GLU A 36 -10.16 -3.64 -15.53
N THR A 37 -9.09 -3.46 -16.29
CA THR A 37 -8.12 -4.53 -16.55
C THR A 37 -7.41 -5.00 -15.28
N LEU A 38 -7.03 -4.08 -14.37
CA LEU A 38 -6.45 -4.41 -13.06
C LEU A 38 -7.46 -5.18 -12.21
N LYS A 39 -8.68 -4.64 -12.05
CA LYS A 39 -9.76 -5.26 -11.28
C LYS A 39 -10.05 -6.69 -11.76
N ASN A 40 -10.19 -6.89 -13.04
CA ASN A 40 -10.64 -8.15 -13.62
C ASN A 40 -9.54 -9.22 -13.76
N ASN A 41 -8.25 -8.83 -13.78
CA ASN A 41 -7.18 -9.79 -14.09
C ASN A 41 -6.11 -9.92 -13.01
N LEU A 42 -5.92 -8.90 -12.15
CA LEU A 42 -4.77 -8.87 -11.26
C LEU A 42 -5.16 -8.95 -9.78
N PHE A 43 -6.22 -8.27 -9.37
CA PHE A 43 -6.55 -8.15 -7.95
C PHE A 43 -6.83 -9.48 -7.27
N SER A 44 -7.53 -10.40 -7.94
CA SER A 44 -7.81 -11.75 -7.41
C SER A 44 -6.57 -12.67 -7.32
N LEU A 45 -5.42 -12.23 -7.86
CA LEU A 45 -4.15 -12.94 -7.69
C LEU A 45 -3.35 -12.42 -6.50
N ALA A 46 -3.76 -11.30 -5.92
CA ALA A 46 -3.01 -10.67 -4.84
C ALA A 46 -3.11 -11.46 -3.52
N THR A 47 -2.02 -11.55 -2.81
CA THR A 47 -2.01 -11.89 -1.38
C THR A 47 -2.54 -10.72 -0.57
N VAL A 48 -2.15 -9.50 -0.96
CA VAL A 48 -2.62 -8.25 -0.36
C VAL A 48 -2.66 -7.13 -1.39
N LEU A 49 -3.77 -6.36 -1.37
CA LEU A 49 -3.90 -5.08 -2.06
C LEU A 49 -3.54 -3.95 -1.09
N THR A 50 -2.85 -2.91 -1.58
CA THR A 50 -2.43 -1.77 -0.74
C THR A 50 -2.99 -0.43 -1.24
N PRO A 51 -4.33 -0.27 -1.36
CA PRO A 51 -4.92 0.97 -1.85
C PRO A 51 -4.76 2.12 -0.85
N ASN A 52 -4.63 3.35 -1.37
CA ASN A 52 -4.91 4.56 -0.61
C ASN A 52 -6.43 4.81 -0.55
N ILE A 53 -6.89 5.81 0.24
CA ILE A 53 -8.32 6.10 0.40
C ILE A 53 -9.02 6.38 -0.95
N PRO A 54 -8.52 7.29 -1.83
CA PRO A 54 -9.12 7.51 -3.14
C PRO A 54 -9.19 6.25 -4.02
N GLU A 55 -8.19 5.39 -3.96
CA GLU A 55 -8.18 4.12 -4.68
C GLU A 55 -9.19 3.13 -4.11
N ALA A 56 -9.29 3.04 -2.79
CA ALA A 56 -10.28 2.20 -2.12
C ALA A 56 -11.70 2.65 -2.44
N GLU A 57 -11.98 3.97 -2.52
CA GLU A 57 -13.26 4.50 -2.98
C GLU A 57 -13.61 4.03 -4.40
N VAL A 58 -12.64 4.04 -5.32
CA VAL A 58 -12.85 3.57 -6.71
C VAL A 58 -13.07 2.05 -6.78
N ILE A 59 -12.40 1.28 -5.91
CA ILE A 59 -12.49 -0.19 -5.93
C ILE A 59 -13.77 -0.68 -5.25
N SER A 60 -14.14 -0.09 -4.09
CA SER A 60 -15.31 -0.44 -3.30
C SER A 60 -16.60 0.23 -3.79
N GLU A 61 -16.48 1.27 -4.60
CA GLU A 61 -17.60 2.08 -5.11
C GLU A 61 -18.36 2.82 -4.00
N MET A 62 -17.68 3.10 -2.88
CA MET A 62 -18.24 3.86 -1.75
C MET A 62 -17.34 5.02 -1.34
N LYS A 63 -17.90 6.02 -0.68
CA LYS A 63 -17.14 7.11 -0.08
C LYS A 63 -16.58 6.70 1.27
N ILE A 64 -15.39 7.24 1.59
CA ILE A 64 -14.65 6.97 2.83
C ILE A 64 -14.33 8.30 3.50
N THR A 65 -15.00 8.57 4.62
CA THR A 65 -14.86 9.82 5.39
C THR A 65 -14.48 9.60 6.85
N ASN A 66 -14.55 8.35 7.32
CA ASN A 66 -14.26 7.94 8.70
C ASN A 66 -13.70 6.51 8.76
N GLU A 67 -13.30 6.08 9.95
CA GLU A 67 -12.67 4.77 10.19
C GLU A 67 -13.64 3.60 9.96
N ASP A 68 -14.92 3.74 10.30
CA ASP A 68 -15.93 2.69 10.08
C ASP A 68 -16.11 2.44 8.57
N GLU A 69 -16.13 3.49 7.77
CA GLU A 69 -16.18 3.40 6.30
C GLU A 69 -14.88 2.81 5.71
N MET A 70 -13.72 3.04 6.33
CA MET A 70 -12.48 2.35 5.96
C MET A 70 -12.60 0.83 6.18
N ILE A 71 -13.18 0.41 7.30
CA ILE A 71 -13.41 -1.01 7.61
C ILE A 71 -14.36 -1.63 6.59
N GLU A 72 -15.50 -0.99 6.32
CA GLU A 72 -16.50 -1.51 5.38
C GLU A 72 -15.96 -1.56 3.94
N ALA A 73 -15.27 -0.52 3.48
CA ALA A 73 -14.62 -0.53 2.16
C ALA A 73 -13.59 -1.66 2.03
N SER A 74 -12.75 -1.85 3.07
CA SER A 74 -11.76 -2.92 3.08
C SER A 74 -12.39 -4.30 3.06
N LYS A 75 -13.52 -4.48 3.75
CA LYS A 75 -14.32 -5.71 3.73
C LYS A 75 -14.86 -6.00 2.32
N ILE A 76 -15.54 -5.02 1.71
CA ILE A 76 -16.08 -5.14 0.34
C ILE A 76 -14.99 -5.55 -0.64
N ILE A 77 -13.82 -4.89 -0.59
CA ILE A 77 -12.69 -5.18 -1.47
C ILE A 77 -12.16 -6.60 -1.20
N SER A 78 -11.97 -6.95 0.07
CA SER A 78 -11.43 -8.27 0.46
C SER A 78 -12.36 -9.41 0.01
N GLU A 79 -13.66 -9.27 0.21
CA GLU A 79 -14.64 -10.26 -0.23
C GLU A 79 -14.73 -10.36 -1.76
N LYS A 80 -14.73 -9.21 -2.46
CA LYS A 80 -14.82 -9.16 -3.93
C LYS A 80 -13.63 -9.85 -4.62
N TYR A 81 -12.42 -9.70 -4.08
CA TYR A 81 -11.21 -10.21 -4.71
C TYR A 81 -10.56 -11.39 -3.97
N ASN A 82 -11.14 -11.82 -2.86
CA ASN A 82 -10.64 -12.92 -2.02
C ASN A 82 -9.16 -12.74 -1.62
N CYS A 83 -8.80 -11.56 -1.16
CA CYS A 83 -7.44 -11.20 -0.76
C CYS A 83 -7.43 -10.32 0.51
N ALA A 84 -6.28 -10.19 1.15
CA ALA A 84 -6.13 -9.19 2.20
C ALA A 84 -6.09 -7.77 1.62
N VAL A 85 -6.51 -6.78 2.41
CA VAL A 85 -6.47 -5.36 2.03
C VAL A 85 -5.76 -4.57 3.11
N LEU A 86 -4.68 -3.91 2.75
CA LEU A 86 -4.03 -2.89 3.58
C LEU A 86 -4.46 -1.51 3.07
N LEU A 87 -5.54 -0.98 3.62
CA LEU A 87 -6.01 0.37 3.28
C LEU A 87 -5.14 1.40 3.98
N LYS A 88 -4.39 2.16 3.16
CA LYS A 88 -3.47 3.19 3.66
C LYS A 88 -4.26 4.40 4.13
N GLY A 89 -4.06 4.80 5.38
CA GLY A 89 -4.63 6.01 5.95
C GLY A 89 -4.01 7.29 5.38
N GLY A 90 -4.48 8.43 5.83
CA GLY A 90 -3.94 9.70 5.40
C GLY A 90 -4.82 10.91 5.74
N HIS A 91 -4.38 12.07 5.34
CA HIS A 91 -4.70 13.44 5.69
C HIS A 91 -6.16 13.82 5.98
N LYS A 92 -7.14 13.03 5.55
CA LYS A 92 -8.56 13.42 5.64
C LYS A 92 -9.36 12.64 6.65
N VAL A 93 -8.91 11.44 7.02
CA VAL A 93 -9.69 10.52 7.86
C VAL A 93 -9.03 10.25 9.20
N ASN A 94 -7.75 9.94 9.18
CA ASN A 94 -6.95 9.75 10.39
C ASN A 94 -5.50 10.16 10.10
N ASP A 95 -4.63 10.10 11.09
CA ASP A 95 -3.21 10.43 10.95
C ASP A 95 -2.50 9.47 9.95
N ALA A 96 -1.45 8.77 10.29
CA ALA A 96 -0.76 7.80 9.43
C ALA A 96 -1.16 6.35 9.75
N ASN A 97 -2.43 6.12 10.13
CA ASN A 97 -2.92 4.81 10.54
C ASN A 97 -3.41 4.02 9.33
N ASP A 98 -2.89 2.81 9.16
CA ASP A 98 -3.31 1.91 8.09
C ASP A 98 -4.14 0.76 8.66
N LEU A 99 -5.15 0.34 7.91
CA LEU A 99 -6.06 -0.74 8.27
C LEU A 99 -5.76 -1.98 7.44
N LEU A 100 -5.35 -3.06 8.08
CA LEU A 100 -5.28 -4.38 7.45
C LEU A 100 -6.56 -5.15 7.71
N TYR A 101 -7.29 -5.53 6.65
CA TYR A 101 -8.46 -6.38 6.67
C TYR A 101 -8.16 -7.73 6.01
N ARG A 102 -8.47 -8.84 6.68
CA ARG A 102 -8.35 -10.19 6.11
C ARG A 102 -9.24 -11.20 6.85
N ASN A 103 -9.78 -12.17 6.16
CA ASN A 103 -10.52 -13.30 6.74
C ASN A 103 -11.61 -12.88 7.74
N GLY A 104 -12.36 -11.81 7.44
CA GLY A 104 -13.44 -11.32 8.29
C GLY A 104 -13.00 -10.55 9.54
N SER A 105 -11.71 -10.27 9.69
CA SER A 105 -11.17 -9.50 10.81
C SER A 105 -10.28 -8.34 10.34
N TYR A 106 -10.09 -7.36 11.20
CA TYR A 106 -9.22 -6.23 10.88
C TYR A 106 -8.27 -5.89 12.03
N LYS A 107 -7.18 -5.20 11.67
CA LYS A 107 -6.16 -4.72 12.60
C LYS A 107 -5.64 -3.36 12.14
N TRP A 108 -5.56 -2.42 13.08
CA TRP A 108 -4.94 -1.13 12.85
C TRP A 108 -3.43 -1.17 13.07
N PHE A 109 -2.69 -0.55 12.16
CA PHE A 109 -1.27 -0.28 12.27
C PHE A 109 -1.10 1.23 12.44
N TYR A 110 -0.94 1.66 13.66
CA TYR A 110 -0.78 3.06 14.00
C TYR A 110 0.57 3.59 13.55
N GLY A 111 0.59 4.83 13.10
CA GLY A 111 1.79 5.54 12.70
C GLY A 111 1.71 7.01 13.06
N LYS A 112 2.83 7.61 13.42
CA LYS A 112 2.92 9.06 13.56
C LYS A 112 3.29 9.65 12.22
N ARG A 113 2.61 10.73 11.86
CA ARG A 113 2.99 11.50 10.68
C ARG A 113 4.36 12.13 10.91
N ILE A 114 5.26 11.89 9.97
CA ILE A 114 6.58 12.52 9.95
C ILE A 114 6.47 13.71 9.01
N ASP A 115 6.75 14.90 9.54
CA ASP A 115 6.75 16.13 8.76
C ASP A 115 8.02 16.20 7.90
N ASN A 116 7.97 15.59 6.74
CA ASN A 116 9.02 15.56 5.75
C ASN A 116 8.44 15.92 4.38
N PRO A 117 8.94 16.95 3.69
CA PRO A 117 8.50 17.32 2.34
C PRO A 117 8.81 16.23 1.30
N ASN A 118 9.79 15.36 1.58
CA ASN A 118 10.29 14.32 0.68
C ASN A 118 9.54 13.01 0.87
N THR A 119 8.26 12.98 0.47
CA THR A 119 7.38 11.82 0.63
C THR A 119 7.15 11.04 -0.67
N HIS A 120 7.85 11.41 -1.75
CA HIS A 120 7.68 10.73 -3.03
C HIS A 120 8.11 9.26 -2.93
N GLY A 121 7.25 8.37 -3.45
CA GLY A 121 7.54 6.93 -3.45
C GLY A 121 7.20 6.18 -2.17
N THR A 122 6.64 6.82 -1.13
CA THR A 122 6.29 6.17 0.15
C THR A 122 5.37 4.94 -0.05
N GLY A 123 4.32 5.06 -0.88
CA GLY A 123 3.40 3.94 -1.17
C GLY A 123 4.10 2.78 -1.88
N CYS A 124 4.86 3.08 -2.94
CA CYS A 124 5.63 2.07 -3.67
C CYS A 124 6.68 1.38 -2.79
N THR A 125 7.29 2.13 -1.88
CA THR A 125 8.25 1.57 -0.92
C THR A 125 7.55 0.66 0.08
N LEU A 126 6.37 1.04 0.58
CA LEU A 126 5.58 0.20 1.49
C LEU A 126 5.25 -1.15 0.85
N SER A 127 4.69 -1.13 -0.34
CA SER A 127 4.31 -2.37 -1.05
C SER A 127 5.53 -3.25 -1.36
N SER A 128 6.66 -2.65 -1.76
CA SER A 128 7.92 -3.37 -2.01
C SER A 128 8.52 -3.96 -0.74
N ALA A 129 8.49 -3.24 0.38
CA ALA A 129 8.95 -3.71 1.67
C ALA A 129 8.09 -4.86 2.20
N ILE A 130 6.75 -4.79 2.04
CA ILE A 130 5.84 -5.89 2.39
C ILE A 130 6.19 -7.13 1.57
N ALA A 131 6.33 -6.99 0.25
CA ALA A 131 6.69 -8.11 -0.63
C ALA A 131 8.03 -8.75 -0.22
N SER A 132 9.02 -7.93 0.12
CA SER A 132 10.33 -8.39 0.59
C SER A 132 10.26 -9.16 1.92
N ASN A 133 9.44 -8.68 2.87
CA ASN A 133 9.26 -9.36 4.16
C ASN A 133 8.48 -10.69 3.99
N LEU A 134 7.44 -10.72 3.17
CA LEU A 134 6.73 -11.95 2.81
C LEU A 134 7.66 -12.97 2.13
N ALA A 135 8.54 -12.52 1.25
CA ALA A 135 9.53 -13.38 0.59
C ALA A 135 10.57 -13.96 1.57
N LYS A 136 10.86 -13.25 2.67
CA LYS A 136 11.69 -13.75 3.79
C LYS A 136 10.97 -14.73 4.70
N GLY A 137 9.67 -14.99 4.47
CA GLY A 137 8.87 -15.95 5.25
C GLY A 137 8.15 -15.36 6.46
N TYR A 138 8.14 -14.04 6.64
CA TYR A 138 7.34 -13.41 7.69
C TYR A 138 5.85 -13.50 7.33
N ASP A 139 4.99 -13.60 8.34
CA ASP A 139 3.54 -13.45 8.15
C ASP A 139 3.17 -12.02 7.73
N LEU A 140 1.93 -11.83 7.28
CA LEU A 140 1.49 -10.55 6.72
C LEU A 140 1.48 -9.42 7.77
N ASP A 141 1.07 -9.69 9.01
CA ASP A 141 1.04 -8.68 10.09
C ASP A 141 2.45 -8.18 10.41
N THR A 142 3.38 -9.12 10.57
CA THR A 142 4.80 -8.81 10.79
C THR A 142 5.40 -8.08 9.59
N SER A 143 5.05 -8.50 8.36
CA SER A 143 5.51 -7.85 7.14
C SER A 143 5.05 -6.39 7.04
N VAL A 144 3.80 -6.11 7.38
CA VAL A 144 3.26 -4.74 7.43
C VAL A 144 3.95 -3.90 8.50
N SER A 145 4.08 -4.43 9.73
CA SER A 145 4.74 -3.71 10.85
C SER A 145 6.16 -3.30 10.48
N ARG A 146 6.98 -4.26 10.06
CA ARG A 146 8.38 -4.02 9.65
C ARG A 146 8.49 -3.02 8.50
N SER A 147 7.55 -3.07 7.55
CA SER A 147 7.54 -2.16 6.41
C SER A 147 7.20 -0.72 6.83
N LYS A 148 6.27 -0.55 7.77
CA LYS A 148 5.96 0.77 8.36
C LYS A 148 7.15 1.33 9.16
N GLU A 149 7.83 0.51 9.92
CA GLU A 149 9.05 0.89 10.66
C GLU A 149 10.14 1.36 9.69
N TYR A 150 10.39 0.59 8.63
CA TYR A 150 11.35 0.97 7.59
C TYR A 150 11.04 2.32 6.95
N ILE A 151 9.78 2.54 6.55
CA ILE A 151 9.38 3.83 5.97
C ILE A 151 9.53 4.98 6.97
N SER A 152 9.16 4.75 8.22
CA SER A 152 9.30 5.76 9.28
C SER A 152 10.79 6.13 9.49
N GLY A 153 11.69 5.17 9.47
CA GLY A 153 13.12 5.40 9.52
C GLY A 153 13.62 6.19 8.32
N ALA A 154 13.24 5.77 7.11
CA ALA A 154 13.66 6.42 5.88
C ALA A 154 13.15 7.87 5.74
N LEU A 155 11.93 8.15 6.22
CA LEU A 155 11.38 9.51 6.29
C LEU A 155 12.04 10.33 7.40
N GLY A 156 12.25 9.71 8.58
CA GLY A 156 12.86 10.37 9.75
C GLY A 156 14.31 10.79 9.54
N ALA A 157 15.01 10.17 8.60
CA ALA A 157 16.39 10.52 8.25
C ALA A 157 16.53 11.84 7.47
N MET A 158 15.43 12.49 7.11
CA MET A 158 15.38 13.85 6.55
C MET A 158 16.36 14.12 5.39
N LEU A 159 16.47 13.17 4.45
CA LEU A 159 17.32 13.35 3.27
C LEU A 159 16.81 14.55 2.45
N ASP A 160 17.66 15.54 2.24
CA ASP A 160 17.37 16.76 1.49
C ASP A 160 18.11 16.75 0.16
N LEU A 161 17.47 16.27 -0.91
CA LEU A 161 18.01 16.22 -2.25
C LEU A 161 17.07 16.90 -3.24
N GLY A 162 17.58 17.87 -3.97
CA GLY A 162 16.83 18.57 -5.01
C GLY A 162 16.03 19.76 -4.49
N LYS A 163 15.05 20.24 -5.29
CA LYS A 163 14.25 21.46 -5.01
C LYS A 163 12.74 21.20 -5.00
N GLY A 164 12.31 19.95 -5.04
CA GLY A 164 10.91 19.53 -5.03
C GLY A 164 10.64 18.50 -3.95
N SER A 165 9.59 17.70 -4.13
CA SER A 165 9.36 16.52 -3.31
C SER A 165 10.42 15.46 -3.65
N GLY A 166 11.45 15.37 -2.81
CA GLY A 166 12.60 14.50 -2.99
C GLY A 166 12.35 13.05 -2.53
N PRO A 167 13.36 12.17 -2.69
CA PRO A 167 13.28 10.79 -2.26
C PRO A 167 13.45 10.65 -0.74
N MET A 168 12.94 9.56 -0.19
CA MET A 168 13.28 9.12 1.17
C MET A 168 14.73 8.60 1.22
N ASN A 169 15.33 8.62 2.41
CA ASN A 169 16.66 8.03 2.62
C ASN A 169 16.56 6.51 2.79
N HIS A 170 16.67 5.78 1.70
CA HIS A 170 16.63 4.31 1.73
C HIS A 170 17.88 3.67 2.37
N GLY A 171 18.94 4.43 2.55
CA GLY A 171 20.17 4.00 3.20
C GLY A 171 20.31 4.41 4.67
N PHE A 172 19.21 4.80 5.32
CA PHE A 172 19.22 5.35 6.68
C PHE A 172 19.80 4.42 7.75
N ASP A 173 19.71 3.10 7.52
CA ASP A 173 20.18 2.05 8.45
C ASP A 173 21.41 1.29 7.92
N ILE A 174 22.08 1.84 6.92
CA ILE A 174 23.33 1.27 6.40
C ILE A 174 24.48 1.93 7.17
N SER A 175 25.15 1.18 8.05
CA SER A 175 26.39 1.63 8.68
C SER A 175 27.51 1.68 7.65
N SER A 176 28.22 2.80 7.59
CA SER A 176 29.37 3.01 6.69
C SER A 176 30.69 2.55 7.35
N ASP A 177 30.76 1.31 7.75
CA ASP A 177 31.99 0.69 8.23
C ASP A 177 32.77 0.11 7.04
N TYR A 178 33.12 0.99 6.07
CA TYR A 178 34.07 0.70 4.99
C TYR A 178 35.26 1.64 5.06
#